data_76906621d8dedd35b1b9352ce3d2760f
#
_entry.id   76906621d8dedd35b1b9352ce3d2760f
#
_cell.length_a   1.000
_cell.length_b   1.000
_cell.length_c   1.000
_cell.angle_alpha   90.00
_cell.angle_beta   90.00
_cell.angle_gamma   90.00
#
_symmetry.space_group_name_H-M   'P 1'
#
loop_
_entity.id
_entity.type
_entity.pdbx_description
1 polymer ?
#
loop_
_entity_poly.entity_id
_entity_poly.type
_entity_poly.pdbx_seq_one_letter_code
_entity_poly.pdbx_strand_id
1 'polypeptide(L)'
;MFYLDGHGFWRHKEQGKFEHRKIINYFHSCIRKDENGYHLRQRLGDRVEKVYFHYEDTALFVFDVIKGEEISLVLNTQKKIKLRPRKLFVNDDNLYVNSGEHTIKFTDNSLIRIWELLHYEGDDYFITVKGRRYKIKQMKKEAF
;
A
#
# COMPACT_ATOMS: atom_id res chain seq x y z
N MET A 1 4.25 1.81 22.43
CA MET A 1 4.73 1.29 21.15
C MET A 1 3.60 1.33 20.12
N PHE A 2 3.91 1.75 18.92
CA PHE A 2 2.92 1.87 17.83
C PHE A 2 3.26 0.91 16.69
N TYR A 3 2.26 0.62 15.86
CA TYR A 3 2.42 -0.24 14.70
C TYR A 3 1.43 0.16 13.61
N LEU A 4 1.70 -0.29 12.38
CA LEU A 4 0.83 -0.06 11.22
C LEU A 4 0.00 -1.33 10.99
N ASP A 5 -1.33 -1.19 11.02
CA ASP A 5 -2.19 -2.37 10.85
C ASP A 5 -2.38 -2.75 9.38
N GLY A 6 -3.07 -3.85 9.13
CA GLY A 6 -3.30 -4.38 7.79
C GLY A 6 -4.24 -3.55 6.92
N HIS A 7 -4.84 -2.50 7.48
CA HIS A 7 -5.73 -1.58 6.76
C HIS A 7 -5.08 -0.22 6.50
N GLY A 8 -3.83 -0.03 6.94
CA GLY A 8 -3.10 1.22 6.75
C GLY A 8 -3.31 2.24 7.85
N PHE A 9 -3.78 1.80 9.02
CA PHE A 9 -3.98 2.68 10.18
C PHE A 9 -2.86 2.49 11.19
N TRP A 10 -2.36 3.62 11.71
CA TRP A 10 -1.42 3.62 12.83
C TRP A 10 -2.17 3.34 14.11
N ARG A 11 -1.64 2.45 14.94
CA ARG A 11 -2.25 2.06 16.20
C ARG A 11 -1.25 2.00 17.33
N HIS A 12 -1.71 2.33 18.54
CA HIS A 12 -1.03 2.01 19.78
C HIS A 12 -1.54 0.67 20.29
N LYS A 13 -0.66 -0.15 20.84
CA LYS A 13 -1.07 -1.43 21.42
C LYS A 13 -2.08 -1.26 22.57
N GLU A 14 -1.98 -0.16 23.31
CA GLU A 14 -2.83 0.08 24.49
C GLU A 14 -3.95 1.09 24.23
N GLN A 15 -3.75 2.04 23.34
CA GLN A 15 -4.68 3.16 23.14
C GLN A 15 -5.48 3.05 21.85
N GLY A 16 -5.24 2.03 21.04
CA GLY A 16 -5.96 1.82 19.79
C GLY A 16 -5.48 2.73 18.66
N LYS A 17 -6.41 3.10 17.79
CA LYS A 17 -6.12 3.82 16.55
C LYS A 17 -5.74 5.28 16.81
N PHE A 18 -4.72 5.77 16.12
CA PHE A 18 -4.38 7.19 16.09
C PHE A 18 -5.47 7.95 15.37
N GLU A 19 -5.87 9.10 15.92
CA GLU A 19 -6.93 9.92 15.33
C GLU A 19 -6.44 11.31 14.86
N HIS A 20 -5.25 11.73 15.29
CA HIS A 20 -4.73 13.05 14.92
C HIS A 20 -4.19 13.05 13.50
N ARG A 21 -4.94 13.64 12.58
CA ARG A 21 -4.66 13.58 11.14
C ARG A 21 -3.28 14.10 10.74
N LYS A 22 -2.82 15.20 11.32
CA LYS A 22 -1.49 15.74 11.00
C LYS A 22 -0.37 14.79 11.39
N ILE A 23 -0.48 14.15 12.55
CA ILE A 23 0.52 13.17 13.02
C ILE A 23 0.48 11.94 12.12
N ILE A 24 -0.71 11.46 11.77
CA ILE A 24 -0.89 10.32 10.88
C ILE A 24 -0.21 10.58 9.52
N ASN A 25 -0.50 11.72 8.92
CA ASN A 25 0.07 12.09 7.62
C ASN A 25 1.59 12.23 7.70
N TYR A 26 2.09 12.81 8.77
CA TYR A 26 3.52 12.96 9.00
C TYR A 26 4.22 11.60 9.10
N PHE A 27 3.67 10.67 9.88
CA PHE A 27 4.23 9.33 10.01
C PHE A 27 4.28 8.62 8.65
N HIS A 28 3.18 8.65 7.90
CA HIS A 28 3.17 8.06 6.56
C HIS A 28 4.23 8.67 5.64
N SER A 29 4.40 9.98 5.69
CA SER A 29 5.37 10.67 4.85
C SER A 29 6.82 10.35 5.18
N CYS A 30 7.07 9.87 6.40
CA CYS A 30 8.42 9.56 6.89
C CYS A 30 8.87 8.13 6.60
N ILE A 31 8.00 7.29 6.05
CA ILE A 31 8.33 5.87 5.83
C ILE A 31 9.43 5.73 4.78
N ARG A 32 10.48 5.00 5.14
CA ARG A 32 11.60 4.65 4.26
C ARG A 32 12.00 3.21 4.52
N LYS A 33 12.78 2.65 3.62
CA LYS A 33 13.31 1.29 3.77
C LYS A 33 14.81 1.29 3.60
N ASP A 34 15.48 0.55 4.45
CA ASP A 34 16.90 0.25 4.30
C ASP A 34 17.14 -1.25 4.47
N GLU A 35 18.38 -1.67 4.60
CA GLU A 35 18.75 -3.09 4.76
C GLU A 35 18.16 -3.72 6.02
N ASN A 36 17.80 -2.91 7.02
CA ASN A 36 17.23 -3.37 8.30
C ASN A 36 15.69 -3.32 8.31
N GLY A 37 15.08 -2.84 7.24
CA GLY A 37 13.63 -2.83 7.09
C GLY A 37 13.00 -1.45 7.00
N TYR A 38 11.69 -1.41 7.13
CA TYR A 38 10.93 -0.16 7.10
C TYR A 38 11.05 0.59 8.40
N HIS A 39 11.21 1.90 8.30
CA HIS A 39 11.36 2.79 9.44
C HIS A 39 10.78 4.17 9.13
N LEU A 40 10.53 4.93 10.20
CA LEU A 40 10.21 6.35 10.10
C LEU A 40 11.52 7.11 10.15
N ARG A 41 11.83 7.84 9.10
CA ARG A 41 13.04 8.65 9.03
C ARG A 41 12.69 10.09 9.34
N GLN A 42 13.29 10.61 10.42
CA GLN A 42 13.09 11.99 10.85
C GLN A 42 14.42 12.73 10.86
N ARG A 43 14.35 13.98 10.45
CA ARG A 43 15.51 14.87 10.52
C ARG A 43 15.31 15.84 11.68
N LEU A 44 16.19 15.75 12.67
CA LEU A 44 16.17 16.62 13.83
C LEU A 44 17.47 17.45 13.85
N GLY A 45 17.42 18.67 13.28
CA GLY A 45 18.60 19.50 13.10
C GLY A 45 19.61 18.81 12.18
N ASP A 46 20.83 18.57 12.70
CA ASP A 46 21.89 17.91 11.95
C ASP A 46 21.84 16.39 12.04
N ARG A 47 20.91 15.83 12.83
CA ARG A 47 20.80 14.40 13.03
C ARG A 47 19.66 13.80 12.23
N VAL A 48 19.86 12.57 11.80
CA VAL A 48 18.82 11.75 11.18
C VAL A 48 18.49 10.63 12.17
N GLU A 49 17.23 10.55 12.55
CA GLU A 49 16.72 9.50 13.41
C GLU A 49 15.92 8.50 12.60
N LYS A 50 16.13 7.21 12.86
CA LYS A 50 15.39 6.12 12.24
C LYS A 50 14.66 5.35 13.33
N VAL A 51 13.33 5.28 13.23
CA VAL A 51 12.51 4.51 14.17
C VAL A 51 11.86 3.36 13.39
N TYR A 52 12.36 2.15 13.59
CA TYR A 52 11.82 0.97 12.96
C TYR A 52 10.48 0.61 13.59
N PHE A 53 9.51 0.25 12.78
CA PHE A 53 8.17 -0.03 13.25
C PHE A 53 7.70 -1.41 12.78
N HIS A 54 6.76 -1.96 13.53
CA HIS A 54 6.10 -3.21 13.17
C HIS A 54 4.90 -2.89 12.27
N TYR A 55 4.63 -3.75 11.28
CA TYR A 55 3.44 -3.66 10.44
C TYR A 55 2.85 -5.06 10.26
N GLU A 56 1.52 -5.12 10.22
CA GLU A 56 0.81 -6.40 10.18
C GLU A 56 0.88 -7.08 8.81
N ASP A 57 0.83 -6.32 7.72
CA ASP A 57 0.80 -6.86 6.36
C ASP A 57 1.82 -6.18 5.46
N THR A 58 1.62 -4.89 5.16
CA THR A 58 2.57 -4.09 4.38
C THR A 58 2.85 -2.78 5.09
N ALA A 59 4.00 -2.17 4.77
CA ALA A 59 4.33 -0.82 5.24
C ALA A 59 3.84 0.25 4.27
N LEU A 60 3.63 -0.11 3.01
CA LEU A 60 3.17 0.79 1.97
C LEU A 60 1.77 0.41 1.52
N PHE A 61 0.96 1.43 1.26
CA PHE A 61 -0.44 1.28 0.84
C PHE A 61 -0.74 2.21 -0.31
N VAL A 62 -1.62 1.78 -1.21
CA VAL A 62 -2.25 2.66 -2.19
C VAL A 62 -3.42 3.34 -1.48
N PHE A 63 -3.33 4.66 -1.31
CA PHE A 63 -4.37 5.44 -0.66
C PHE A 63 -5.37 6.03 -1.64
N ASP A 64 -4.94 6.30 -2.88
CA ASP A 64 -5.81 6.88 -3.88
C ASP A 64 -5.41 6.42 -5.28
N VAL A 65 -6.36 6.48 -6.21
CA VAL A 65 -6.17 6.11 -7.60
C VAL A 65 -6.61 7.29 -8.46
N ILE A 66 -5.71 7.80 -9.28
CA ILE A 66 -6.00 8.90 -10.20
C ILE A 66 -6.14 8.32 -11.60
N LYS A 67 -7.33 8.47 -12.18
CA LYS A 67 -7.64 8.01 -13.53
C LYS A 67 -7.45 9.15 -14.52
N GLY A 68 -6.70 8.90 -15.58
CA GLY A 68 -6.44 9.85 -16.66
C GLY A 68 -6.01 9.07 -17.88
N GLU A 69 -5.16 9.65 -18.71
CA GLU A 69 -4.55 8.90 -19.82
C GLU A 69 -3.78 7.70 -19.29
N GLU A 70 -3.14 7.89 -18.15
CA GLU A 70 -2.50 6.81 -17.41
C GLU A 70 -3.13 6.76 -16.01
N ILE A 71 -3.11 5.59 -15.41
CA ILE A 71 -3.59 5.41 -14.04
C ILE A 71 -2.40 5.57 -13.11
N SER A 72 -2.54 6.49 -12.15
CA SER A 72 -1.53 6.74 -11.13
C SER A 72 -2.04 6.28 -9.78
N LEU A 73 -1.16 5.68 -8.99
CA LEU A 73 -1.43 5.24 -7.64
C LEU A 73 -0.75 6.20 -6.67
N VAL A 74 -1.52 6.75 -5.73
CA VAL A 74 -0.98 7.63 -4.70
C VAL A 74 -0.77 6.80 -3.45
N LEU A 75 0.48 6.71 -3.00
CA LEU A 75 0.83 5.91 -1.84
C LEU A 75 0.63 6.67 -0.54
N ASN A 76 0.62 5.96 0.58
CA ASN A 76 0.55 6.57 1.90
C ASN A 76 1.71 7.53 2.16
N THR A 77 2.86 7.33 1.52
CA THR A 77 4.00 8.25 1.59
C THR A 77 3.81 9.53 0.77
N GLN A 78 2.68 9.66 0.07
CA GLN A 78 2.35 10.72 -0.89
C GLN A 78 3.06 10.59 -2.24
N LYS A 79 3.90 9.59 -2.40
CA LYS A 79 4.53 9.30 -3.69
C LYS A 79 3.51 8.78 -4.68
N LYS A 80 3.61 9.21 -5.93
CA LYS A 80 2.80 8.71 -7.04
C LYS A 80 3.60 7.73 -7.86
N ILE A 81 2.99 6.61 -8.21
CA ILE A 81 3.59 5.63 -9.13
C ILE A 81 2.58 5.32 -10.23
N LYS A 82 3.07 4.96 -11.39
CA LYS A 82 2.23 4.52 -12.50
C LYS A 82 1.73 3.10 -12.23
N LEU A 83 0.45 2.85 -12.48
CA LEU A 83 -0.09 1.49 -12.41
C LEU A 83 0.52 0.63 -13.52
N ARG A 84 1.11 -0.47 -13.13
CA ARG A 84 1.59 -1.51 -14.05
C ARG A 84 0.73 -2.76 -13.84
N PRO A 85 -0.21 -3.06 -14.73
CA PRO A 85 -1.17 -4.16 -14.52
C PRO A 85 -0.52 -5.51 -14.25
N ARG A 86 0.63 -5.77 -14.85
CA ARG A 86 1.34 -7.04 -14.69
C ARG A 86 1.96 -7.22 -13.31
N LYS A 87 2.04 -6.14 -12.52
CA LYS A 87 2.57 -6.16 -11.17
C LYS A 87 1.49 -6.34 -10.10
N LEU A 88 0.22 -6.37 -10.51
CA LEU A 88 -0.89 -6.61 -9.60
C LEU A 88 -0.99 -8.09 -9.23
N PHE A 89 -1.38 -8.35 -7.99
CA PHE A 89 -1.73 -9.71 -7.57
C PHE A 89 -2.77 -9.68 -6.47
N VAL A 90 -3.51 -10.79 -6.34
CA VAL A 90 -4.53 -10.97 -5.31
C VAL A 90 -4.04 -12.03 -4.34
N ASN A 91 -4.19 -11.78 -3.05
CA ASN A 91 -3.87 -12.72 -1.99
C ASN A 91 -4.90 -12.55 -0.87
N ASP A 92 -5.59 -13.63 -0.48
CA ASP A 92 -6.65 -13.60 0.55
C ASP A 92 -7.69 -12.49 0.31
N ASP A 93 -8.17 -12.37 -0.93
CA ASP A 93 -9.15 -11.36 -1.35
C ASP A 93 -8.68 -9.91 -1.22
N ASN A 94 -7.40 -9.70 -1.03
CA ASN A 94 -6.79 -8.36 -1.03
C ASN A 94 -6.01 -8.13 -2.32
N LEU A 95 -6.01 -6.90 -2.79
CA LEU A 95 -5.27 -6.51 -3.99
C LEU A 95 -3.97 -5.82 -3.59
N TYR A 96 -2.90 -6.24 -4.25
CA TYR A 96 -1.55 -5.73 -4.04
C TYR A 96 -0.91 -5.35 -5.37
N VAL A 97 0.10 -4.53 -5.31
CA VAL A 97 0.97 -4.25 -6.46
C VAL A 97 2.43 -4.28 -6.01
N ASN A 98 3.28 -4.89 -6.84
CA ASN A 98 4.73 -4.87 -6.61
C ASN A 98 5.35 -3.69 -7.35
N SER A 99 6.25 -2.97 -6.69
CA SER A 99 7.01 -1.88 -7.28
C SER A 99 8.43 -1.92 -6.74
N GLY A 100 9.39 -2.30 -7.59
CA GLY A 100 10.75 -2.52 -7.15
C GLY A 100 10.80 -3.62 -6.08
N GLU A 101 11.39 -3.29 -4.94
CA GLU A 101 11.48 -4.22 -3.79
C GLU A 101 10.28 -4.12 -2.84
N HIS A 102 9.29 -3.27 -3.19
CA HIS A 102 8.16 -3.01 -2.30
C HIS A 102 6.93 -3.79 -2.72
N THR A 103 6.21 -4.32 -1.74
CA THR A 103 4.86 -4.85 -1.90
C THR A 103 3.90 -3.83 -1.29
N ILE A 104 2.93 -3.39 -2.08
CA ILE A 104 2.03 -2.30 -1.73
C ILE A 104 0.61 -2.81 -1.75
N LYS A 105 -0.13 -2.61 -0.66
CA LYS A 105 -1.51 -3.07 -0.53
C LYS A 105 -2.49 -1.96 -0.87
N PHE A 106 -3.54 -2.28 -1.61
CA PHE A 106 -4.65 -1.35 -1.82
C PHE A 106 -5.50 -1.28 -0.56
N THR A 107 -5.80 -0.07 -0.10
CA THR A 107 -6.77 0.13 0.98
C THR A 107 -8.18 -0.09 0.45
N ASP A 108 -9.15 -0.26 1.34
CA ASP A 108 -10.55 -0.41 0.95
C ASP A 108 -11.03 0.77 0.12
N ASN A 109 -10.67 1.99 0.50
CA ASN A 109 -11.03 3.20 -0.24
C ASN A 109 -10.42 3.25 -1.64
N SER A 110 -9.16 2.87 -1.78
CA SER A 110 -8.50 2.85 -3.09
C SER A 110 -9.04 1.73 -3.97
N LEU A 111 -9.42 0.61 -3.36
CA LEU A 111 -10.01 -0.52 -4.08
C LEU A 111 -11.34 -0.11 -4.71
N ILE A 112 -12.17 0.65 -3.99
CA ILE A 112 -13.42 1.18 -4.53
C ILE A 112 -13.16 2.04 -5.77
N ARG A 113 -12.11 2.84 -5.76
CA ARG A 113 -11.76 3.73 -6.88
C ARG A 113 -11.30 2.99 -8.13
N ILE A 114 -10.66 1.83 -7.96
CA ILE A 114 -10.20 1.03 -9.10
C ILE A 114 -11.21 -0.04 -9.51
N TRP A 115 -12.26 -0.24 -8.73
CA TRP A 115 -13.23 -1.31 -8.87
C TRP A 115 -13.83 -1.42 -10.27
N GLU A 116 -14.17 -0.33 -10.90
CA GLU A 116 -14.80 -0.34 -12.23
C GLU A 116 -13.92 -0.92 -13.34
N LEU A 117 -12.60 -0.98 -13.11
CA LEU A 117 -11.64 -1.55 -14.05
C LEU A 117 -11.44 -3.04 -13.83
N LEU A 118 -11.93 -3.56 -12.70
CA LEU A 118 -11.73 -4.95 -12.31
C LEU A 118 -12.88 -5.81 -12.78
N HIS A 119 -12.57 -7.03 -13.23
CA HIS A 119 -13.54 -8.02 -13.69
C HIS A 119 -13.21 -9.35 -13.06
N TYR A 120 -14.26 -10.05 -12.65
CA TYR A 120 -14.14 -11.41 -12.14
C TYR A 120 -14.86 -12.35 -13.11
N GLU A 121 -14.14 -13.33 -13.62
CA GLU A 121 -14.69 -14.25 -14.62
C GLU A 121 -14.13 -15.65 -14.37
N GLY A 122 -15.05 -16.61 -14.16
CA GLY A 122 -14.66 -17.92 -13.65
C GLY A 122 -14.05 -17.76 -12.28
N ASP A 123 -12.83 -18.27 -12.09
CA ASP A 123 -12.09 -18.12 -10.83
C ASP A 123 -10.96 -17.10 -10.95
N ASP A 124 -10.95 -16.31 -12.03
CA ASP A 124 -9.86 -15.40 -12.32
C ASP A 124 -10.28 -13.94 -12.22
N TYR A 125 -9.34 -13.11 -11.80
CA TYR A 125 -9.48 -11.65 -11.78
C TYR A 125 -8.75 -11.03 -12.95
N PHE A 126 -9.37 -10.00 -13.54
CA PHE A 126 -8.81 -9.26 -14.68
C PHE A 126 -8.92 -7.77 -14.42
N ILE A 127 -8.02 -7.00 -15.02
CA ILE A 127 -8.11 -5.55 -15.07
C ILE A 127 -8.05 -5.11 -16.53
N THR A 128 -8.89 -4.13 -16.91
CA THR A 128 -8.86 -3.52 -18.24
C THR A 128 -8.27 -2.12 -18.13
N VAL A 129 -7.17 -1.90 -18.83
CA VAL A 129 -6.48 -0.61 -18.86
C VAL A 129 -6.21 -0.25 -20.32
N LYS A 130 -6.67 0.92 -20.75
CA LYS A 130 -6.52 1.42 -22.13
C LYS A 130 -7.05 0.42 -23.16
N GLY A 131 -8.21 -0.18 -22.88
CA GLY A 131 -8.83 -1.16 -23.75
C GLY A 131 -8.17 -2.52 -23.78
N ARG A 132 -7.11 -2.73 -23.05
CA ARG A 132 -6.41 -4.01 -22.96
C ARG A 132 -6.72 -4.71 -21.66
N ARG A 133 -7.01 -6.01 -21.74
CA ARG A 133 -7.34 -6.86 -20.60
C ARG A 133 -6.10 -7.58 -20.10
N TYR A 134 -5.87 -7.54 -18.80
CA TYR A 134 -4.77 -8.23 -18.14
C TYR A 134 -5.30 -9.14 -17.05
N LYS A 135 -4.80 -10.37 -17.01
CA LYS A 135 -5.12 -11.31 -15.93
C LYS A 135 -4.29 -10.96 -14.71
N ILE A 136 -4.94 -10.88 -13.55
CA ILE A 136 -4.27 -10.59 -12.28
C ILE A 136 -3.86 -11.91 -11.65
N LYS A 137 -2.60 -12.02 -11.25
CA LYS A 137 -2.08 -13.21 -10.58
C LYS A 137 -2.77 -13.42 -9.24
N GLN A 138 -3.07 -14.67 -8.93
CA GLN A 138 -3.55 -15.04 -7.61
C GLN A 138 -2.43 -15.76 -6.88
N MET A 139 -2.08 -15.25 -5.70
CA MET A 139 -1.07 -15.86 -4.87
C MET A 139 -1.75 -16.50 -3.68
N LYS A 140 -1.38 -17.76 -3.41
CA LYS A 140 -1.84 -18.41 -2.19
C LYS A 140 -0.87 -18.07 -1.07
N LYS A 141 -1.43 -17.69 0.07
CA LYS A 141 -0.64 -17.51 1.27
C LYS A 141 -0.05 -18.86 1.63
N GLU A 142 1.28 -18.95 1.69
CA GLU A 142 1.92 -20.17 2.13
C GLU A 142 1.56 -20.41 3.59
N ALA A 143 1.09 -21.62 3.87
CA ALA A 143 0.86 -22.03 5.24
C ALA A 143 2.21 -22.39 5.86
N PHE A 144 2.58 -21.70 6.88
CA PHE A 144 3.77 -21.99 7.66
C PHE A 144 3.42 -22.83 8.85
#